data_3f074899c25d27fd92b22032a9f9bbac
#
_entry.id   3f074899c25d27fd92b22032a9f9bbac
#
_cell.length_a   1.000
_cell.length_b   1.000
_cell.length_c   1.000
_cell.angle_alpha   90.00
_cell.angle_beta   90.00
_cell.angle_gamma   90.00
#
_symmetry.space_group_name_H-M   'P 1'
#
loop_
_entity.id
_entity.type
_entity.pdbx_description
1 polymer ?
#
loop_
_entity_poly.entity_id
_entity_poly.type
_entity_poly.pdbx_seq_one_letter_code
_entity_poly.pdbx_strand_id
1 'polypeptide(L)' 'MEHAIAHQTDKSRYVLTVDGVEAGACHYVDAGTTREFNHTVIKDAFRGQGLSAPLIKTALDDARGVGKQVIA' A
#
# COMPACT_ATOMS: atom_id res chain seq x y z
N MET A 1 -2.38 19.54 1.42
CA MET A 1 -2.61 18.17 1.97
C MET A 1 -1.35 17.34 1.80
N GLU A 2 -0.84 16.77 2.87
CA GLU A 2 0.42 16.03 2.81
C GLU A 2 0.17 14.53 2.89
N HIS A 3 0.58 13.81 1.85
CA HIS A 3 0.45 12.36 1.78
C HIS A 3 1.77 11.72 2.17
N ALA A 4 1.72 10.66 2.96
CA ALA A 4 2.87 9.85 3.29
C ALA A 4 2.50 8.38 3.22
N ILE A 5 3.43 7.55 2.76
CA ILE A 5 3.21 6.11 2.69
C ILE A 5 4.33 5.43 3.45
N ALA A 6 3.96 4.61 4.42
CA ALA A 6 4.89 3.84 5.25
C ALA A 6 4.76 2.36 4.94
N HIS A 7 5.88 1.69 4.78
CA HIS A 7 5.91 0.24 4.59
C HIS A 7 6.13 -0.44 5.95
N GLN A 8 5.12 -1.13 6.44
CA GLN A 8 5.17 -1.87 7.71
C GLN A 8 5.44 -3.34 7.42
N THR A 9 6.72 -3.69 7.34
CA THR A 9 7.13 -5.06 6.97
C THR A 9 6.69 -6.10 8.00
N ASP A 10 6.66 -5.74 9.27
CA ASP A 10 6.23 -6.63 10.35
C ASP A 10 4.74 -6.98 10.27
N LYS A 11 3.94 -6.16 9.59
CA LYS A 11 2.51 -6.36 9.41
C LYS A 11 2.13 -6.67 7.97
N SER A 12 3.12 -6.76 7.08
CA SER A 12 2.92 -7.04 5.66
C SER A 12 1.90 -6.10 5.02
N ARG A 13 2.11 -4.79 5.22
CA ARG A 13 1.21 -3.78 4.66
C ARG A 13 1.92 -2.47 4.37
N TYR A 14 1.30 -1.68 3.49
CA TYR A 14 1.64 -0.28 3.27
C TYR A 14 0.52 0.58 3.84
N VAL A 15 0.85 1.62 4.57
CA VAL A 15 -0.13 2.52 5.18
C VAL A 15 -0.01 3.89 4.57
N LEU A 16 -1.13 4.42 4.08
CA LEU A 16 -1.21 5.78 3.56
C LEU A 16 -1.74 6.68 4.67
N THR A 17 -1.04 7.78 4.93
CA THR A 17 -1.51 8.82 5.84
C THR A 17 -1.70 10.12 5.07
N VAL A 18 -2.67 10.91 5.51
CA VAL A 18 -2.93 12.24 5.00
C VAL A 18 -2.91 13.18 6.20
N ASP A 19 -1.99 14.13 6.18
CA ASP A 19 -1.78 15.08 7.29
C ASP A 19 -1.65 14.38 8.65
N GLY A 20 -0.97 13.23 8.66
CA GLY A 20 -0.73 12.45 9.88
C GLY A 20 -1.87 11.53 10.30
N VAL A 21 -2.95 11.47 9.52
CA VAL A 21 -4.10 10.63 9.81
C VAL A 21 -4.12 9.44 8.85
N GLU A 22 -4.28 8.23 9.37
CA GLU A 22 -4.34 7.04 8.52
C GLU A 22 -5.55 7.10 7.60
N ALA A 23 -5.29 7.11 6.29
CA ALA A 23 -6.33 7.19 5.27
C ALA A 23 -6.61 5.84 4.62
N GLY A 24 -5.64 4.94 4.59
CA GLY A 24 -5.83 3.64 3.99
C GLY A 24 -4.63 2.74 4.18
N ALA A 25 -4.78 1.49 3.75
CA ALA A 25 -3.71 0.50 3.82
C ALA A 25 -3.85 -0.51 2.69
N CYS A 26 -2.70 -1.03 2.24
CA CYS A 26 -2.63 -2.08 1.23
C CYS A 26 -1.91 -3.27 1.85
N HIS A 27 -2.61 -4.39 1.98
CA HIS A 27 -2.07 -5.60 2.58
C HIS A 27 -1.56 -6.56 1.53
N TYR A 28 -0.50 -7.29 1.85
CA TYR A 28 0.08 -8.25 0.92
C TYR A 28 0.56 -9.52 1.66
N VAL A 29 0.84 -10.56 0.88
CA VAL A 29 1.45 -11.79 1.37
C VAL A 29 2.67 -12.07 0.49
N ASP A 30 3.82 -12.29 1.11
CA ASP A 30 5.03 -12.71 0.41
C ASP A 30 5.09 -14.24 0.37
N ALA A 31 5.37 -14.77 -0.82
CA ALA A 31 5.53 -16.21 -1.02
C ALA A 31 6.77 -16.43 -1.90
N GLY A 32 7.91 -16.73 -1.28
CA GLY A 32 9.16 -16.90 -2.00
C GLY A 32 9.58 -15.65 -2.76
N THR A 33 9.54 -15.70 -4.08
CA THR A 33 9.93 -14.58 -4.96
C THR A 33 8.73 -13.73 -5.38
N THR A 34 7.54 -14.01 -4.88
CA THR A 34 6.33 -13.27 -5.26
C THR A 34 5.76 -12.48 -4.09
N ARG A 35 5.05 -11.40 -4.43
CA ARG A 35 4.29 -10.59 -3.46
C ARG A 35 2.89 -10.45 -3.99
N GLU A 36 1.92 -11.01 -3.26
CA GLU A 36 0.52 -10.98 -3.63
C GLU A 36 -0.20 -9.89 -2.83
N PHE A 37 -0.79 -8.94 -3.55
CA PHE A 37 -1.60 -7.89 -2.93
C PHE A 37 -3.04 -8.35 -2.88
N ASN A 38 -3.50 -8.73 -1.69
CA ASN A 38 -4.79 -9.36 -1.52
C ASN A 38 -5.88 -8.47 -0.92
N HIS A 39 -5.53 -7.29 -0.40
CA HIS A 39 -6.52 -6.46 0.27
C HIS A 39 -6.05 -5.01 0.32
N THR A 40 -6.89 -4.10 -0.19
CA THR A 40 -6.65 -2.66 -0.12
C THR A 40 -7.88 -1.99 0.47
N VAL A 41 -7.68 -1.17 1.49
CA VAL A 41 -8.76 -0.46 2.19
C VAL A 41 -8.45 1.02 2.20
N ILE A 42 -9.45 1.83 1.85
CA ILE A 42 -9.40 3.29 2.03
C ILE A 42 -10.53 3.65 2.99
N LYS A 43 -10.23 4.44 4.01
CA LYS A 43 -11.23 4.85 4.99
C LYS A 43 -12.30 5.72 4.35
N ASP A 44 -13.54 5.60 4.82
CA ASP A 44 -14.69 6.29 4.23
C ASP A 44 -14.49 7.81 4.14
N ALA A 45 -13.86 8.39 5.14
CA ALA A 45 -13.59 9.82 5.17
C ALA A 45 -12.70 10.28 4.01
N PHE A 46 -11.95 9.37 3.38
CA PHE A 46 -11.00 9.67 2.32
C PHE A 46 -11.38 9.09 0.96
N ARG A 47 -12.54 8.44 0.87
CA ARG A 47 -13.02 7.90 -0.40
C ARG A 47 -13.34 9.02 -1.38
N GLY A 48 -13.17 8.72 -2.67
CA GLY A 48 -13.46 9.69 -3.72
C GLY A 48 -12.35 10.68 -3.98
N GLN A 49 -11.21 10.58 -3.29
CA GLN A 49 -10.07 11.47 -3.48
C GLN A 49 -8.95 10.86 -4.33
N GLY A 50 -9.17 9.66 -4.87
CA GLY A 50 -8.19 8.99 -5.71
C GLY A 50 -6.94 8.52 -4.95
N LEU A 51 -7.04 8.30 -3.64
CA LEU A 51 -5.88 7.98 -2.81
C LEU A 51 -5.39 6.55 -2.98
N SER A 52 -6.21 5.64 -3.50
CA SER A 52 -5.79 4.26 -3.75
C SER A 52 -4.72 4.17 -4.83
N ALA A 53 -4.77 5.03 -5.83
CA ALA A 53 -3.80 5.01 -6.93
C ALA A 53 -2.35 5.25 -6.46
N PRO A 54 -2.04 6.31 -5.71
CA PRO A 54 -0.68 6.49 -5.21
C PRO A 54 -0.25 5.41 -4.22
N LEU A 55 -1.16 4.89 -3.41
CA LEU A 55 -0.86 3.81 -2.48
C LEU A 55 -0.45 2.54 -3.22
N ILE A 56 -1.24 2.13 -4.21
CA ILE A 56 -0.97 0.94 -5.00
C ILE A 56 0.31 1.12 -5.81
N LYS A 57 0.49 2.28 -6.44
CA LYS A 57 1.69 2.56 -7.22
C LYS A 57 2.96 2.43 -6.37
N THR A 58 2.96 3.02 -5.19
CA THR A 58 4.11 2.93 -4.28
C THR A 58 4.37 1.48 -3.87
N ALA A 59 3.31 0.73 -3.56
CA ALA A 59 3.42 -0.68 -3.18
C ALA A 59 4.03 -1.51 -4.33
N LEU A 60 3.56 -1.30 -5.56
CA LEU A 60 4.09 -2.02 -6.73
C LEU A 60 5.54 -1.66 -7.01
N ASP A 61 5.88 -0.38 -6.94
CA ASP A 61 7.25 0.08 -7.17
C ASP A 61 8.21 -0.50 -6.13
N ASP A 62 7.78 -0.56 -4.87
CA ASP A 62 8.58 -1.14 -3.80
C ASP A 62 8.81 -2.64 -4.02
N ALA A 63 7.76 -3.38 -4.41
CA ALA A 63 7.89 -4.80 -4.70
C ALA A 63 8.88 -5.05 -5.84
N ARG A 64 8.83 -4.26 -6.90
CA ARG A 64 9.78 -4.35 -8.01
C ARG A 64 11.18 -3.99 -7.56
N GLY A 65 11.34 -2.99 -6.70
CA GLY A 65 12.63 -2.55 -6.19
C GLY A 65 13.36 -3.63 -5.39
N VAL A 66 12.62 -4.52 -4.72
CA VAL A 66 13.20 -5.64 -3.98
C VAL A 66 13.24 -6.94 -4.79
N GLY A 67 12.91 -6.87 -6.08
CA GLY A 67 13.00 -8.03 -6.99
C GLY A 67 11.85 -9.02 -6.86
N LYS A 68 10.72 -8.61 -6.29
CA LYS A 68 9.55 -9.47 -6.16
C LYS A 68 8.69 -9.42 -7.42
N GLN A 69 8.15 -10.57 -7.80
CA GLN A 69 7.13 -10.63 -8.84
C GLN A 69 5.78 -10.29 -8.22
N VAL A 70 5.07 -9.35 -8.84
CA VAL A 70 3.80 -8.86 -8.32
C VAL A 70 2.65 -9.71 -8.83
N ILE A 71 1.78 -10.13 -7.92
CA ILE A 71 0.52 -10.82 -8.22
C ILE A 71 -0.60 -9.95 -7.65
N ALA A 72 -1.54 -9.59 -8.48
CA ALA A 72 -2.67 -8.76 -8.07
C ALA A 72 -3.90 -9.62 -7.74
#